data_2187b72c6619a834194d49cc9985e433
#
_entry.id   2187b72c6619a834194d49cc9985e433
#
_cell.length_a   1.000
_cell.length_b   1.000
_cell.length_c   1.000
_cell.angle_alpha   90.00
_cell.angle_beta   90.00
_cell.angle_gamma   90.00
#
_symmetry.space_group_name_H-M   'P 1'
#
loop_
_entity.id
_entity.type
_entity.pdbx_description
1 polymer ?
#
loop_
_entity_poly.entity_id
_entity_poly.type
_entity_poly.pdbx_seq_one_letter_code
_entity_poly.pdbx_strand_id
1 'polypeptide(L)'
;AGFSLDMTGMENIYLKGYLLGLNDDQIKEIEQDIIDFADLGEYIDQPVRTYSSGMKMRLGFAININIKPDILVVDEALSVGDADFQKKCRDKINDVIATGVTVLFVSHSRKAIEETCTRAIFLKDGKVQVDGTVEEAFDAYDKKK
;
A
#
# COMPACT_ATOMS: atom_id res chain seq x y z
N ALA A 1 -2.17 11.63 0.63
CA ALA A 1 -0.92 10.99 0.28
C ALA A 1 0.34 11.79 0.66
N GLY A 2 0.23 13.07 1.07
CA GLY A 2 1.36 13.86 1.58
C GLY A 2 2.47 14.08 0.55
N PHE A 3 2.13 14.29 -0.72
CA PHE A 3 3.08 14.71 -1.74
C PHE A 3 3.25 16.23 -1.75
N SER A 4 4.48 16.69 -2.05
CA SER A 4 4.71 18.06 -2.49
C SER A 4 4.28 18.19 -3.95
N LEU A 5 3.23 18.99 -4.19
CA LEU A 5 2.60 19.07 -5.52
C LEU A 5 3.49 19.76 -6.56
N ASP A 6 4.38 20.64 -6.13
CA ASP A 6 5.27 21.40 -7.01
C ASP A 6 6.57 20.63 -7.36
N MET A 7 6.87 19.58 -6.60
CA MET A 7 7.99 18.68 -6.86
C MET A 7 7.59 17.59 -7.86
N THR A 8 8.59 17.08 -8.58
CA THR A 8 8.41 15.93 -9.48
C THR A 8 8.13 14.64 -8.72
N GLY A 9 7.71 13.60 -9.43
CA GLY A 9 7.57 12.26 -8.84
C GLY A 9 8.88 11.77 -8.24
N MET A 10 9.99 11.95 -8.96
CA MET A 10 11.33 11.59 -8.49
C MET A 10 11.70 12.33 -7.20
N GLU A 11 11.54 13.64 -7.16
CA GLU A 11 11.83 14.44 -5.96
C GLU A 11 10.94 14.04 -4.78
N ASN A 12 9.69 13.64 -5.03
CA ASN A 12 8.80 13.12 -4.00
C ASN A 12 9.23 11.74 -3.47
N ILE A 13 9.84 10.89 -4.29
CA ILE A 13 10.44 9.61 -3.83
C ILE A 13 11.52 9.92 -2.78
N TYR A 14 12.43 10.83 -3.08
CA TYR A 14 13.49 11.23 -2.15
C TYR A 14 12.94 11.91 -0.89
N LEU A 15 12.01 12.87 -1.05
CA LEU A 15 11.37 13.54 0.08
C LEU A 15 10.73 12.54 1.05
N LYS A 16 9.99 11.57 0.52
CA LYS A 16 9.37 10.52 1.35
C LYS A 16 10.38 9.58 1.97
N GLY A 17 11.43 9.22 1.24
CA GLY A 17 12.53 8.43 1.76
C GLY A 17 13.15 9.09 2.99
N TYR A 18 13.49 10.37 2.90
CA TYR A 18 14.05 11.15 4.03
C TYR A 18 13.09 11.23 5.22
N LEU A 19 11.79 11.46 4.96
CA LEU A 19 10.77 11.50 6.03
C LEU A 19 10.64 10.16 6.76
N LEU A 20 10.98 9.06 6.11
CA LEU A 20 10.98 7.71 6.67
C LEU A 20 12.35 7.28 7.22
N GLY A 21 13.31 8.21 7.25
CA GLY A 21 14.62 8.00 7.86
C GLY A 21 15.67 7.34 6.97
N LEU A 22 15.42 7.22 5.65
CA LEU A 22 16.41 6.73 4.71
C LEU A 22 17.41 7.81 4.33
N ASN A 23 18.64 7.40 4.00
CA ASN A 23 19.65 8.26 3.39
C ASN A 23 19.66 8.11 1.85
N ASP A 24 20.46 8.94 1.16
CA ASP A 24 20.55 8.95 -0.30
C ASP A 24 20.89 7.59 -0.90
N ASP A 25 21.86 6.88 -0.33
CA ASP A 25 22.30 5.58 -0.84
C ASP A 25 21.17 4.55 -0.73
N GLN A 26 20.46 4.54 0.40
CA GLN A 26 19.32 3.65 0.62
C GLN A 26 18.15 3.94 -0.33
N ILE A 27 17.86 5.23 -0.58
CA ILE A 27 16.82 5.62 -1.53
C ILE A 27 17.21 5.20 -2.94
N LYS A 28 18.48 5.41 -3.32
CA LYS A 28 18.99 5.06 -4.63
C LYS A 28 18.95 3.56 -4.92
N GLU A 29 19.10 2.71 -3.90
CA GLU A 29 18.98 1.25 -4.04
C GLU A 29 17.55 0.80 -4.42
N ILE A 30 16.52 1.53 -3.96
CA ILE A 30 15.11 1.18 -4.19
C ILE A 30 14.42 2.06 -5.24
N GLU A 31 15.08 3.10 -5.72
CA GLU A 31 14.54 4.10 -6.66
C GLU A 31 13.98 3.45 -7.92
N GLN A 32 14.76 2.57 -8.55
CA GLN A 32 14.33 1.92 -9.79
C GLN A 32 13.15 0.98 -9.56
N ASP A 33 13.13 0.25 -8.46
CA ASP A 33 12.00 -0.63 -8.10
C ASP A 33 10.71 0.16 -7.90
N ILE A 34 10.80 1.37 -7.32
CA ILE A 34 9.66 2.28 -7.14
C ILE A 34 9.16 2.77 -8.49
N ILE A 35 10.07 3.22 -9.38
CA ILE A 35 9.74 3.74 -10.72
C ILE A 35 9.05 2.64 -11.55
N ASP A 36 9.63 1.46 -11.59
CA ASP A 36 9.10 0.31 -12.36
C ASP A 36 7.76 -0.17 -11.82
N PHE A 37 7.60 -0.11 -10.49
CA PHE A 37 6.33 -0.48 -9.87
C PHE A 37 5.23 0.55 -10.15
N ALA A 38 5.53 1.85 -10.02
CA ALA A 38 4.56 2.92 -10.23
C ALA A 38 4.11 3.01 -11.69
N ASP A 39 4.99 2.66 -12.63
CA ASP A 39 4.71 2.60 -14.07
C ASP A 39 4.10 3.91 -14.59
N LEU A 40 4.78 5.03 -14.33
CA LEU A 40 4.34 6.37 -14.68
C LEU A 40 5.00 6.92 -15.95
N GLY A 41 5.97 6.18 -16.51
CA GLY A 41 6.73 6.62 -17.67
C GLY A 41 7.40 7.98 -17.45
N GLU A 42 7.31 8.85 -18.45
CA GLU A 42 7.92 10.19 -18.41
C GLU A 42 7.29 11.13 -17.36
N TYR A 43 6.12 10.79 -16.81
CA TYR A 43 5.52 11.58 -15.74
C TYR A 43 6.33 11.60 -14.46
N ILE A 44 7.25 10.64 -14.26
CA ILE A 44 8.11 10.63 -13.06
C ILE A 44 8.91 11.93 -12.91
N ASP A 45 9.29 12.55 -14.02
CA ASP A 45 10.03 13.82 -14.08
C ASP A 45 9.13 15.06 -14.14
N GLN A 46 7.81 14.90 -14.08
CA GLN A 46 6.83 15.97 -14.06
C GLN A 46 6.36 16.28 -12.64
N PRO A 47 5.96 17.55 -12.36
CA PRO A 47 5.40 17.93 -11.08
C PRO A 47 4.14 17.11 -10.73
N VAL A 48 4.03 16.65 -9.48
CA VAL A 48 2.91 15.81 -9.03
C VAL A 48 1.54 16.49 -9.12
N ARG A 49 1.50 17.82 -9.17
CA ARG A 49 0.24 18.56 -9.45
C ARG A 49 -0.40 18.17 -10.80
N THR A 50 0.40 17.71 -11.77
CA THR A 50 -0.10 17.30 -13.09
C THR A 50 -0.63 15.85 -13.11
N TYR A 51 -0.44 15.11 -12.02
CA TYR A 51 -0.85 13.70 -11.93
C TYR A 51 -2.36 13.56 -11.72
N SER A 52 -2.93 12.56 -12.36
CA SER A 52 -4.27 12.07 -11.99
C SER A 52 -4.28 11.50 -10.57
N SER A 53 -5.46 11.31 -10.00
CA SER A 53 -5.59 10.63 -8.69
C SER A 53 -5.02 9.22 -8.71
N GLY A 54 -5.23 8.48 -9.80
CA GLY A 54 -4.65 7.14 -9.99
C GLY A 54 -3.13 7.15 -10.03
N MET A 55 -2.51 8.10 -10.72
CA MET A 55 -1.04 8.24 -10.78
C MET A 55 -0.46 8.57 -9.41
N LYS A 56 -1.09 9.48 -8.66
CA LYS A 56 -0.68 9.80 -7.29
C LYS A 56 -0.73 8.57 -6.38
N MET A 57 -1.75 7.75 -6.54
CA MET A 57 -1.89 6.56 -5.75
C MET A 57 -0.88 5.48 -6.14
N ARG A 58 -0.64 5.26 -7.45
CA ARG A 58 0.40 4.35 -7.93
C ARG A 58 1.76 4.72 -7.34
N LEU A 59 2.15 5.99 -7.40
CA LEU A 59 3.40 6.48 -6.84
C LEU A 59 3.45 6.29 -5.31
N GLY A 60 2.39 6.67 -4.60
CA GLY A 60 2.33 6.54 -3.14
C GLY A 60 2.44 5.10 -2.66
N PHE A 61 1.75 4.18 -3.33
CA PHE A 61 1.83 2.76 -3.02
C PHE A 61 3.22 2.20 -3.35
N ALA A 62 3.77 2.54 -4.54
CA ALA A 62 5.09 2.11 -4.96
C ALA A 62 6.18 2.49 -3.96
N ILE A 63 6.15 3.72 -3.44
CA ILE A 63 7.09 4.18 -2.41
C ILE A 63 6.93 3.35 -1.14
N ASN A 64 5.71 3.26 -0.60
CA ASN A 64 5.47 2.62 0.69
C ASN A 64 5.83 1.13 0.69
N ILE A 65 5.57 0.40 -0.42
CA ILE A 65 5.81 -1.03 -0.49
C ILE A 65 7.29 -1.39 -0.70
N ASN A 66 8.07 -0.48 -1.32
CA ASN A 66 9.48 -0.74 -1.62
C ASN A 66 10.46 -0.25 -0.54
N ILE A 67 10.00 0.55 0.43
CA ILE A 67 10.86 1.05 1.55
C ILE A 67 11.20 -0.03 2.59
N LYS A 68 10.71 -1.25 2.45
CA LYS A 68 10.93 -2.37 3.39
C LYS A 68 10.58 -2.00 4.84
N PRO A 69 9.32 -1.67 5.12
CA PRO A 69 8.89 -1.33 6.48
C PRO A 69 8.91 -2.55 7.39
N ASP A 70 9.05 -2.37 8.71
CA ASP A 70 8.84 -3.43 9.70
C ASP A 70 7.35 -3.80 9.80
N ILE A 71 6.47 -2.81 9.61
CA ILE A 71 5.02 -2.97 9.59
C ILE A 71 4.47 -2.23 8.38
N LEU A 72 3.79 -2.94 7.50
CA LEU A 72 3.09 -2.38 6.35
C LEU A 72 1.60 -2.25 6.64
N VAL A 73 1.07 -1.03 6.57
CA VAL A 73 -0.37 -0.77 6.68
C VAL A 73 -0.94 -0.55 5.29
N VAL A 74 -1.91 -1.37 4.92
CA VAL A 74 -2.60 -1.30 3.62
C VAL A 74 -4.08 -1.05 3.88
N ASP A 75 -4.56 0.12 3.49
CA ASP A 75 -5.96 0.50 3.61
C ASP A 75 -6.59 0.53 2.22
N GLU A 76 -7.60 -0.27 2.00
CA GLU A 76 -8.53 -0.39 0.85
C GLU A 76 -8.03 0.13 -0.53
N ALA A 77 -6.84 0.75 -0.57
CA ALA A 77 -6.18 1.34 -1.74
C ALA A 77 -5.91 0.33 -2.87
N LEU A 78 -6.03 -0.97 -2.58
CA LEU A 78 -5.94 -2.04 -3.59
C LEU A 78 -7.16 -2.13 -4.51
N SER A 79 -8.24 -1.41 -4.16
CA SER A 79 -9.46 -1.34 -4.99
C SER A 79 -9.37 -0.30 -6.09
N VAL A 80 -8.29 0.49 -6.12
CA VAL A 80 -8.13 1.62 -7.04
C VAL A 80 -7.05 1.31 -8.08
N GLY A 81 -7.29 1.74 -9.30
CA GLY A 81 -6.50 1.40 -10.47
C GLY A 81 -7.18 0.34 -11.33
N ASP A 82 -6.55 0.01 -12.44
CA ASP A 82 -7.00 -1.09 -13.30
C ASP A 82 -6.69 -2.46 -12.68
N ALA A 83 -7.27 -3.50 -13.27
CA ALA A 83 -7.14 -4.88 -12.78
C ALA A 83 -5.68 -5.38 -12.75
N ASP A 84 -4.87 -4.92 -13.70
CA ASP A 84 -3.46 -5.31 -13.80
C ASP A 84 -2.64 -4.71 -12.66
N PHE A 85 -2.87 -3.42 -12.35
CA PHE A 85 -2.21 -2.78 -11.22
C PHE A 85 -2.65 -3.38 -9.88
N GLN A 86 -3.95 -3.69 -9.73
CA GLN A 86 -4.44 -4.37 -8.51
C GLN A 86 -3.78 -5.74 -8.33
N LYS A 87 -3.61 -6.50 -9.41
CA LYS A 87 -2.87 -7.78 -9.37
C LYS A 87 -1.42 -7.56 -8.96
N LYS A 88 -0.72 -6.61 -9.58
CA LYS A 88 0.66 -6.24 -9.25
C LYS A 88 0.83 -5.86 -7.77
N CYS A 89 -0.15 -5.12 -7.20
CA CYS A 89 -0.17 -4.78 -5.78
C CYS A 89 -0.31 -6.01 -4.89
N ARG A 90 -1.26 -6.92 -5.21
CA ARG A 90 -1.45 -8.16 -4.41
C ARG A 90 -0.21 -9.04 -4.44
N ASP A 91 0.36 -9.26 -5.63
CA ASP A 91 1.57 -10.07 -5.78
C ASP A 91 2.71 -9.49 -4.92
N LYS A 92 2.92 -8.16 -4.98
CA LYS A 92 3.97 -7.49 -4.20
C LYS A 92 3.72 -7.55 -2.69
N ILE A 93 2.47 -7.46 -2.22
CA ILE A 93 2.13 -7.63 -0.80
C ILE A 93 2.47 -9.05 -0.35
N ASN A 94 2.14 -10.06 -1.15
CA ASN A 94 2.47 -11.45 -0.83
C ASN A 94 3.99 -11.67 -0.74
N ASP A 95 4.76 -11.05 -1.64
CA ASP A 95 6.22 -11.07 -1.57
C ASP A 95 6.73 -10.43 -0.27
N VAL A 96 6.16 -9.28 0.13
CA VAL A 96 6.52 -8.61 1.40
C VAL A 96 6.15 -9.47 2.61
N ILE A 97 4.98 -10.10 2.62
CA ILE A 97 4.57 -11.04 3.68
C ILE A 97 5.56 -12.21 3.78
N ALA A 98 6.01 -12.74 2.66
CA ALA A 98 6.98 -13.84 2.62
C ALA A 98 8.34 -13.47 3.23
N THR A 99 8.69 -12.19 3.31
CA THR A 99 9.91 -11.70 4.00
C THR A 99 9.77 -11.65 5.53
N GLY A 100 8.58 -11.91 6.09
CA GLY A 100 8.31 -11.85 7.53
C GLY A 100 7.86 -10.48 8.03
N VAL A 101 7.59 -9.52 7.14
CA VAL A 101 7.03 -8.21 7.49
C VAL A 101 5.60 -8.38 7.99
N THR A 102 5.25 -7.69 9.08
CA THR A 102 3.88 -7.65 9.58
C THR A 102 3.02 -6.76 8.69
N VAL A 103 1.92 -7.30 8.17
CA VAL A 103 0.98 -6.55 7.34
C VAL A 103 -0.36 -6.36 8.07
N LEU A 104 -0.77 -5.11 8.21
CA LEU A 104 -2.12 -4.73 8.65
C LEU A 104 -2.92 -4.36 7.41
N PHE A 105 -3.86 -5.22 7.04
CA PHE A 105 -4.68 -5.08 5.84
C PHE A 105 -6.11 -4.72 6.21
N VAL A 106 -6.57 -3.54 5.79
CA VAL A 106 -7.94 -3.06 6.05
C VAL A 106 -8.74 -3.16 4.76
N SER A 107 -9.83 -3.93 4.78
CA SER A 107 -10.72 -4.09 3.64
C SER A 107 -12.13 -4.52 4.06
N HIS A 108 -13.11 -4.18 3.23
CA HIS A 108 -14.48 -4.70 3.32
C HIS A 108 -14.68 -5.95 2.42
N SER A 109 -13.69 -6.30 1.61
CA SER A 109 -13.74 -7.45 0.72
C SER A 109 -13.33 -8.72 1.46
N ARG A 110 -14.30 -9.60 1.74
CA ARG A 110 -14.06 -10.94 2.32
C ARG A 110 -13.00 -11.69 1.52
N LYS A 111 -13.16 -11.74 0.20
CA LYS A 111 -12.23 -12.44 -0.69
C LYS A 111 -10.79 -11.91 -0.57
N ALA A 112 -10.61 -10.59 -0.56
CA ALA A 112 -9.26 -10.00 -0.45
C ALA A 112 -8.60 -10.35 0.89
N ILE A 113 -9.36 -10.39 1.98
CA ILE A 113 -8.85 -10.75 3.30
C ILE A 113 -8.53 -12.24 3.38
N GLU A 114 -9.39 -13.12 2.83
CA GLU A 114 -9.14 -14.57 2.79
C GLU A 114 -7.88 -14.92 1.97
N GLU A 115 -7.63 -14.20 0.89
CA GLU A 115 -6.46 -14.41 0.02
C GLU A 115 -5.15 -13.89 0.63
N THR A 116 -5.22 -12.94 1.58
CA THR A 116 -4.03 -12.22 2.07
C THR A 116 -3.72 -12.46 3.54
N CYS A 117 -4.76 -12.67 4.36
CA CYS A 117 -4.64 -12.69 5.81
C CYS A 117 -4.93 -14.07 6.40
N THR A 118 -4.23 -14.41 7.49
CA THR A 118 -4.48 -15.62 8.29
C THR A 118 -5.28 -15.34 9.55
N ARG A 119 -5.36 -14.07 9.98
CA ARG A 119 -6.07 -13.58 11.16
C ARG A 119 -6.84 -12.33 10.79
N ALA A 120 -8.02 -12.15 11.37
CA ALA A 120 -8.82 -10.96 11.15
C ALA A 120 -9.36 -10.41 12.48
N ILE A 121 -9.51 -9.08 12.50
CA ILE A 121 -10.09 -8.35 13.62
C ILE A 121 -11.33 -7.62 13.13
N PHE A 122 -12.49 -7.91 13.70
CA PHE A 122 -13.72 -7.17 13.43
C PHE A 122 -13.86 -6.02 14.43
N LEU A 123 -13.89 -4.79 13.91
CA LEU A 123 -14.09 -3.57 14.67
C LEU A 123 -15.51 -3.02 14.45
N LYS A 124 -16.18 -2.65 15.53
CA LYS A 124 -17.47 -1.93 15.50
C LYS A 124 -17.53 -0.93 16.65
N ASP A 125 -17.97 0.28 16.35
CA ASP A 125 -18.13 1.37 17.32
C ASP A 125 -16.85 1.63 18.14
N GLY A 126 -15.68 1.57 17.47
CA GLY A 126 -14.37 1.77 18.08
C GLY A 126 -13.90 0.64 19.01
N LYS A 127 -14.58 -0.51 19.00
CA LYS A 127 -14.25 -1.67 19.86
C LYS A 127 -14.00 -2.92 19.03
N VAL A 128 -13.04 -3.72 19.49
CA VAL A 128 -12.80 -5.06 18.95
C VAL A 128 -13.99 -5.96 19.35
N GLN A 129 -14.66 -6.51 18.37
CA GLN A 129 -15.78 -7.46 18.56
C GLN A 129 -15.31 -8.90 18.45
N VAL A 130 -14.43 -9.15 17.48
CA VAL A 130 -13.81 -10.47 17.24
C VAL A 130 -12.34 -10.24 16.90
N ASP A 131 -11.48 -11.09 17.41
CA ASP A 131 -10.07 -11.23 17.07
C ASP A 131 -9.81 -12.72 16.93
N GLY A 132 -9.70 -13.20 15.70
CA GLY A 132 -9.64 -14.63 15.43
C GLY A 132 -9.37 -14.96 13.96
N THR A 133 -9.92 -16.07 13.52
CA THR A 133 -9.85 -16.47 12.12
C THR A 133 -10.64 -15.50 11.21
N VAL A 134 -10.33 -15.51 9.92
CA VAL A 134 -11.08 -14.72 8.93
C VAL A 134 -12.56 -15.12 8.93
N GLU A 135 -12.85 -16.41 9.04
CA GLU A 135 -14.22 -16.92 9.08
C GLU A 135 -15.00 -16.40 10.29
N GLU A 136 -14.45 -16.52 11.51
CA GLU A 136 -15.07 -16.02 12.74
C GLU A 136 -15.36 -14.51 12.68
N ALA A 137 -14.41 -13.73 12.14
CA ALA A 137 -14.58 -12.29 12.02
C ALA A 137 -15.68 -11.92 11.02
N PHE A 138 -15.76 -12.60 9.87
CA PHE A 138 -16.81 -12.34 8.87
C PHE A 138 -18.18 -12.87 9.30
N ASP A 139 -18.25 -13.97 10.00
CA ASP A 139 -19.51 -14.45 10.57
C ASP A 139 -20.12 -13.43 11.54
N ALA A 140 -19.27 -12.77 12.33
CA ALA A 140 -19.73 -11.71 13.23
C ALA A 140 -20.06 -10.41 12.48
N TYR A 141 -19.32 -10.08 11.43
CA TYR A 141 -19.55 -8.91 10.58
C TYR A 141 -20.90 -9.03 9.83
N ASP A 142 -21.17 -10.17 9.20
CA ASP A 142 -22.37 -10.39 8.40
C ASP A 142 -23.64 -10.47 9.25
N LYS A 143 -23.55 -11.00 10.49
CA LYS A 143 -24.68 -11.04 11.44
C LYS A 143 -25.10 -9.67 11.98
N LYS A 144 -24.23 -8.63 11.83
CA LYS A 144 -24.46 -7.28 12.36
C LYS A 144 -24.68 -6.23 11.27
N LYS A 145 -24.79 -6.63 9.99
CA LYS A 145 -25.26 -5.85 8.87
C LYS A 145 -26.77 -5.79 8.86
#